data_a1771d7dfb427be22a111c2b41e613ae
#
_entry.id   a1771d7dfb427be22a111c2b41e613ae
#
_cell.length_a   1.000
_cell.length_b   1.000
_cell.length_c   1.000
_cell.angle_alpha   90.00
_cell.angle_beta   90.00
_cell.angle_gamma   90.00
#
_symmetry.space_group_name_H-M   'P 1'
#
loop_
_entity.id
_entity.type
_entity.pdbx_description
1 polymer ?
#
loop_
_entity_poly.entity_id
_entity_poly.type
_entity_poly.pdbx_seq_one_letter_code
_entity_poly.pdbx_strand_id
1 'polypeptide(L)'
;MNENEEYSEALEDAEFDEEFGEIKGPLLDDTIRILGPDEPLCVSETVSVEEAVASMMAMRRAAVLVVDAEGSLAGIFTERDVLTRVVAQGRAPAATPVGSVMTRDPDALSTGDRVAYAVNQMSVAGYRTIPLVDADRKPVGVVTVTHIIKWMADLFPEAVLNLRPGDALKRPTEVDAG
;
A
#
# COMPACT_ATOMS: atom_id res chain seq x y z
N MET A 1 33.51 -14.33 30.47
CA MET A 1 32.24 -14.58 29.79
C MET A 1 31.56 -15.66 30.60
N ASN A 2 30.40 -15.36 31.14
CA ASN A 2 29.79 -16.19 32.19
C ASN A 2 28.73 -17.07 31.53
N GLU A 3 28.65 -18.34 31.86
CA GLU A 3 27.67 -19.30 31.26
C GLU A 3 26.22 -18.81 31.33
N ASN A 4 25.90 -17.95 32.28
CA ASN A 4 24.57 -17.27 32.38
C ASN A 4 24.33 -16.21 31.32
N GLU A 5 25.35 -15.53 30.79
CA GLU A 5 25.22 -14.54 29.74
C GLU A 5 25.00 -15.20 28.35
N GLU A 6 25.73 -16.31 28.13
CA GLU A 6 25.60 -17.11 26.91
C GLU A 6 24.23 -17.83 26.83
N TYR A 7 23.66 -18.21 27.98
CA TYR A 7 22.31 -18.80 28.06
C TYR A 7 21.22 -17.76 27.87
N SER A 8 21.44 -16.50 28.32
CA SER A 8 20.51 -15.41 28.15
C SER A 8 20.47 -14.92 26.70
N GLU A 9 21.64 -14.75 26.05
CA GLU A 9 21.72 -14.41 24.61
C GLU A 9 21.08 -15.50 23.73
N ALA A 10 21.31 -16.79 24.03
CA ALA A 10 20.72 -17.89 23.26
C ALA A 10 19.19 -17.98 23.42
N LEU A 11 18.63 -17.57 24.56
CA LEU A 11 17.18 -17.51 24.77
C LEU A 11 16.56 -16.28 24.08
N GLU A 12 17.23 -15.13 24.12
CA GLU A 12 16.79 -13.92 23.42
C GLU A 12 16.82 -14.14 21.88
N ASP A 13 17.87 -14.80 21.36
CA ASP A 13 17.95 -15.16 19.94
C ASP A 13 16.88 -16.20 19.54
N ALA A 14 16.55 -17.16 20.42
CA ALA A 14 15.53 -18.16 20.15
C ALA A 14 14.11 -17.57 20.19
N GLU A 15 13.80 -16.69 21.16
CA GLU A 15 12.54 -15.95 21.22
C GLU A 15 12.39 -15.01 20.03
N PHE A 16 13.48 -14.33 19.63
CA PHE A 16 13.50 -13.46 18.45
C PHE A 16 13.28 -14.25 17.14
N ASP A 17 13.87 -15.44 17.00
CA ASP A 17 13.68 -16.30 15.82
C ASP A 17 12.27 -16.91 15.78
N GLU A 18 11.64 -17.20 16.93
CA GLU A 18 10.25 -17.67 17.00
C GLU A 18 9.27 -16.55 16.62
N GLU A 19 9.44 -15.35 17.17
CA GLU A 19 8.62 -14.16 16.87
C GLU A 19 8.80 -13.72 15.40
N PHE A 20 10.02 -13.78 14.85
CA PHE A 20 10.28 -13.56 13.42
C PHE A 20 9.74 -14.68 12.53
N GLY A 21 9.67 -15.92 13.02
CA GLY A 21 9.09 -17.05 12.31
C GLY A 21 7.59 -16.86 12.06
N GLU A 22 6.86 -16.30 13.03
CA GLU A 22 5.44 -15.97 12.88
C GLU A 22 5.16 -14.90 11.81
N ILE A 23 6.10 -13.98 11.58
CA ILE A 23 5.99 -12.94 10.55
C ILE A 23 6.47 -13.43 9.18
N LYS A 24 7.56 -14.20 9.14
CA LYS A 24 8.15 -14.68 7.88
C LYS A 24 7.21 -15.59 7.10
N GLY A 25 6.49 -16.48 7.77
CA GLY A 25 5.55 -17.39 7.13
C GLY A 25 4.48 -16.64 6.33
N PRO A 26 3.59 -15.87 6.96
CA PRO A 26 2.54 -15.13 6.27
C PRO A 26 3.07 -14.14 5.23
N LEU A 27 4.16 -13.41 5.52
CA LEU A 27 4.73 -12.45 4.57
C LEU A 27 5.22 -13.12 3.28
N LEU A 28 5.84 -14.30 3.39
CA LEU A 28 6.40 -15.02 2.26
C LEU A 28 5.40 -15.95 1.57
N ASP A 29 4.37 -16.42 2.28
CA ASP A 29 3.42 -17.42 1.79
C ASP A 29 2.08 -16.82 1.38
N ASP A 30 1.62 -15.77 2.04
CA ASP A 30 0.36 -15.12 1.72
C ASP A 30 0.39 -14.45 0.34
N THR A 31 -0.71 -14.60 -0.38
CA THR A 31 -0.92 -13.91 -1.65
C THR A 31 -1.74 -12.64 -1.45
N ILE A 32 -1.59 -11.69 -2.39
CA ILE A 32 -2.31 -10.40 -2.37
C ILE A 32 -3.83 -10.58 -2.23
N ARG A 33 -4.37 -11.71 -2.66
CA ARG A 33 -5.80 -12.04 -2.51
C ARG A 33 -6.29 -11.98 -1.07
N ILE A 34 -5.45 -12.35 -0.08
CA ILE A 34 -5.82 -12.34 1.35
C ILE A 34 -6.06 -10.94 1.87
N LEU A 35 -5.44 -9.93 1.26
CA LEU A 35 -5.57 -8.53 1.64
C LEU A 35 -6.97 -7.96 1.36
N GLY A 36 -7.84 -8.68 0.63
CA GLY A 36 -9.15 -8.18 0.21
C GLY A 36 -9.04 -6.92 -0.65
N PRO A 37 -8.33 -6.97 -1.80
CA PRO A 37 -8.12 -5.79 -2.62
C PRO A 37 -9.44 -5.16 -3.04
N ASP A 38 -9.44 -3.84 -3.13
CA ASP A 38 -10.59 -3.07 -3.60
C ASP A 38 -10.82 -3.24 -5.10
N GLU A 39 -12.08 -3.08 -5.54
CA GLU A 39 -12.41 -2.97 -6.96
C GLU A 39 -11.70 -1.77 -7.60
N PRO A 40 -11.19 -1.90 -8.84
CA PRO A 40 -10.49 -0.83 -9.51
C PRO A 40 -11.46 0.27 -9.96
N LEU A 41 -11.11 1.52 -9.71
CA LEU A 41 -11.79 2.67 -10.30
C LEU A 41 -11.08 3.03 -11.62
N CYS A 42 -11.70 2.69 -12.74
CA CYS A 42 -11.12 2.88 -14.08
C CYS A 42 -11.71 4.07 -14.81
N VAL A 43 -10.86 4.79 -15.55
CA VAL A 43 -11.24 5.89 -16.44
C VAL A 43 -10.47 5.78 -17.76
N SER A 44 -11.01 6.36 -18.87
CA SER A 44 -10.29 6.45 -20.14
C SER A 44 -9.22 7.53 -20.09
N GLU A 45 -8.18 7.44 -20.93
CA GLU A 45 -7.12 8.46 -21.07
C GLU A 45 -7.66 9.85 -21.45
N THR A 46 -8.81 9.92 -22.12
CA THR A 46 -9.42 11.15 -22.63
C THR A 46 -10.26 11.88 -21.60
N VAL A 47 -10.59 11.25 -20.48
CA VAL A 47 -11.37 11.86 -19.40
C VAL A 47 -10.59 13.06 -18.84
N SER A 48 -11.29 14.15 -18.53
CA SER A 48 -10.66 15.31 -17.92
C SER A 48 -10.18 15.01 -16.49
N VAL A 49 -9.16 15.75 -16.05
CA VAL A 49 -8.71 15.68 -14.65
C VAL A 49 -9.86 16.01 -13.69
N GLU A 50 -10.73 16.96 -14.03
CA GLU A 50 -11.88 17.33 -13.21
C GLU A 50 -12.83 16.14 -12.98
N GLU A 51 -13.17 15.40 -14.05
CA GLU A 51 -14.04 14.22 -13.99
C GLU A 51 -13.36 13.06 -13.24
N ALA A 52 -12.04 12.86 -13.46
CA ALA A 52 -11.26 11.85 -12.73
C ALA A 52 -11.24 12.14 -11.23
N VAL A 53 -10.99 13.40 -10.83
CA VAL A 53 -11.02 13.83 -9.42
C VAL A 53 -12.41 13.69 -8.82
N ALA A 54 -13.46 14.08 -9.56
CA ALA A 54 -14.84 13.89 -9.11
C ALA A 54 -15.17 12.42 -8.83
N SER A 55 -14.70 11.50 -9.69
CA SER A 55 -14.85 10.06 -9.51
C SER A 55 -14.07 9.56 -8.28
N MET A 56 -12.82 10.01 -8.08
CA MET A 56 -12.03 9.69 -6.90
C MET A 56 -12.76 10.11 -5.61
N MET A 57 -13.28 11.32 -5.56
CA MET A 57 -14.00 11.84 -4.40
C MET A 57 -15.30 11.08 -4.13
N ALA A 58 -16.10 10.82 -5.17
CA ALA A 58 -17.37 10.08 -5.04
C ALA A 58 -17.17 8.66 -4.48
N MET A 59 -16.11 7.99 -4.92
CA MET A 59 -15.77 6.63 -4.51
C MET A 59 -14.79 6.57 -3.33
N ARG A 60 -14.37 7.72 -2.79
CA ARG A 60 -13.37 7.83 -1.71
C ARG A 60 -12.09 7.07 -2.01
N ARG A 61 -11.58 7.22 -3.25
CA ARG A 61 -10.36 6.59 -3.74
C ARG A 61 -9.26 7.63 -3.91
N ALA A 62 -8.03 7.26 -3.53
CA ALA A 62 -6.85 8.12 -3.69
C ALA A 62 -6.22 8.04 -5.09
N ALA A 63 -6.74 7.16 -5.95
CA ALA A 63 -6.25 6.96 -7.30
C ALA A 63 -7.35 6.45 -8.24
N VAL A 64 -7.19 6.71 -9.54
CA VAL A 64 -7.89 6.04 -10.63
C VAL A 64 -6.88 5.31 -11.51
N LEU A 65 -7.28 4.17 -12.05
CA LEU A 65 -6.54 3.45 -13.07
C LEU A 65 -6.99 3.94 -14.43
N VAL A 66 -6.03 4.30 -15.27
CA VAL A 66 -6.32 4.80 -16.61
C VAL A 66 -6.15 3.63 -17.57
N VAL A 67 -7.19 3.38 -18.37
CA VAL A 67 -7.21 2.27 -19.32
C VAL A 67 -7.22 2.79 -20.76
N ASP A 68 -6.62 2.00 -21.66
CA ASP A 68 -6.67 2.21 -23.11
C ASP A 68 -8.02 1.80 -23.73
N ALA A 69 -8.11 1.83 -25.07
CA ALA A 69 -9.31 1.46 -25.79
C ALA A 69 -9.66 -0.04 -25.68
N GLU A 70 -8.69 -0.88 -25.41
CA GLU A 70 -8.81 -2.31 -25.23
C GLU A 70 -9.17 -2.68 -23.78
N GLY A 71 -9.16 -1.70 -22.86
CA GLY A 71 -9.42 -1.87 -21.44
C GLY A 71 -8.21 -2.32 -20.63
N SER A 72 -7.02 -2.28 -21.23
CA SER A 72 -5.77 -2.63 -20.55
C SER A 72 -5.22 -1.45 -19.76
N LEU A 73 -4.47 -1.73 -18.70
CA LEU A 73 -3.87 -0.71 -17.84
C LEU A 73 -2.82 0.09 -18.61
N ALA A 74 -3.15 1.36 -18.88
CA ALA A 74 -2.27 2.32 -19.54
C ALA A 74 -1.55 3.23 -18.54
N GLY A 75 -2.17 3.49 -17.38
CA GLY A 75 -1.60 4.39 -16.38
C GLY A 75 -2.30 4.38 -15.04
N ILE A 76 -1.74 5.16 -14.12
CA ILE A 76 -2.35 5.48 -12.83
C ILE A 76 -2.31 7.00 -12.61
N PHE A 77 -3.37 7.56 -12.07
CA PHE A 77 -3.47 8.97 -11.69
C PHE A 77 -3.91 9.08 -10.24
N THR A 78 -3.14 9.81 -9.43
CA THR A 78 -3.26 9.85 -7.97
C THR A 78 -3.48 11.28 -7.46
N GLU A 79 -3.88 11.42 -6.19
CA GLU A 79 -3.94 12.72 -5.49
C GLU A 79 -2.61 13.50 -5.57
N ARG A 80 -1.46 12.81 -5.52
CA ARG A 80 -0.15 13.44 -5.68
C ARG A 80 0.01 14.04 -7.08
N ASP A 81 -0.49 13.37 -8.13
CA ASP A 81 -0.42 13.88 -9.51
C ASP A 81 -1.29 15.12 -9.69
N VAL A 82 -2.45 15.18 -9.03
CA VAL A 82 -3.29 16.41 -9.00
C VAL A 82 -2.45 17.59 -8.50
N LEU A 83 -1.75 17.42 -7.38
CA LEU A 83 -0.95 18.50 -6.79
C LEU A 83 0.28 18.85 -7.65
N THR A 84 1.04 17.84 -8.08
CA THR A 84 2.36 18.05 -8.69
C THR A 84 2.32 18.31 -10.19
N ARG A 85 1.37 17.69 -10.91
CA ARG A 85 1.30 17.76 -12.39
C ARG A 85 0.17 18.64 -12.90
N VAL A 86 -0.81 18.99 -12.06
CA VAL A 86 -1.93 19.85 -12.44
C VAL A 86 -1.82 21.19 -11.72
N VAL A 87 -1.98 21.22 -10.39
CA VAL A 87 -2.02 22.46 -9.60
C VAL A 87 -0.70 23.21 -9.67
N ALA A 88 0.43 22.54 -9.38
CA ALA A 88 1.76 23.16 -9.40
C ALA A 88 2.18 23.63 -10.81
N GLN A 89 1.59 23.09 -11.86
CA GLN A 89 1.84 23.47 -13.25
C GLN A 89 0.81 24.47 -13.81
N GLY A 90 -0.14 24.92 -12.99
CA GLY A 90 -1.19 25.85 -13.40
C GLY A 90 -2.11 25.34 -14.52
N ARG A 91 -2.26 24.01 -14.64
CA ARG A 91 -3.13 23.42 -15.67
C ARG A 91 -4.60 23.56 -15.29
N ALA A 92 -5.47 23.80 -16.27
CA ALA A 92 -6.93 23.84 -16.07
C ALA A 92 -7.48 22.40 -16.01
N PRO A 93 -8.02 21.92 -14.87
CA PRO A 93 -8.46 20.52 -14.71
C PRO A 93 -9.51 20.09 -15.75
N ALA A 94 -10.48 20.96 -16.07
CA ALA A 94 -11.53 20.66 -17.03
C ALA A 94 -11.03 20.51 -18.48
N ALA A 95 -9.89 21.13 -18.82
CA ALA A 95 -9.31 21.10 -20.16
C ALA A 95 -8.10 20.16 -20.29
N THR A 96 -7.70 19.51 -19.20
CA THR A 96 -6.52 18.63 -19.17
C THR A 96 -6.96 17.17 -19.19
N PRO A 97 -6.69 16.39 -20.25
CA PRO A 97 -6.95 14.95 -20.25
C PRO A 97 -6.04 14.23 -19.22
N VAL A 98 -6.60 13.28 -18.48
CA VAL A 98 -5.87 12.54 -17.45
C VAL A 98 -4.67 11.79 -18.03
N GLY A 99 -4.75 11.28 -19.25
CA GLY A 99 -3.67 10.61 -19.96
C GLY A 99 -2.42 11.48 -20.21
N SER A 100 -2.56 12.82 -20.14
CA SER A 100 -1.44 13.75 -20.30
C SER A 100 -0.65 14.01 -19.01
N VAL A 101 -1.22 13.63 -17.85
CA VAL A 101 -0.68 13.91 -16.51
C VAL A 101 -0.57 12.68 -15.62
N MET A 102 -1.01 11.51 -16.06
CA MET A 102 -0.89 10.25 -15.35
C MET A 102 0.55 9.74 -15.29
N THR A 103 0.82 8.78 -14.45
CA THR A 103 2.01 7.93 -14.55
C THR A 103 1.69 6.81 -15.53
N ARG A 104 2.44 6.74 -16.64
CA ARG A 104 2.25 5.73 -17.67
C ARG A 104 2.92 4.43 -17.28
N ASP A 105 2.36 3.31 -17.77
CA ASP A 105 2.86 1.93 -17.57
C ASP A 105 3.33 1.70 -16.13
N PRO A 106 2.43 1.85 -15.13
CA PRO A 106 2.80 1.68 -13.74
C PRO A 106 3.14 0.21 -13.45
N ASP A 107 4.01 0.01 -12.47
CA ASP A 107 4.21 -1.31 -11.89
C ASP A 107 2.86 -1.85 -11.41
N ALA A 108 2.57 -3.09 -11.75
CA ALA A 108 1.34 -3.77 -11.38
C ALA A 108 1.66 -5.19 -10.88
N LEU A 109 0.81 -5.70 -10.03
CA LEU A 109 0.89 -7.06 -9.50
C LEU A 109 -0.35 -7.86 -9.90
N SER A 110 -0.33 -9.16 -9.68
CA SER A 110 -1.51 -10.01 -9.78
C SER A 110 -2.03 -10.36 -8.38
N THR A 111 -3.28 -10.81 -8.28
CA THR A 111 -3.83 -11.28 -7.00
C THR A 111 -3.14 -12.54 -6.47
N GLY A 112 -2.41 -13.26 -7.33
CA GLY A 112 -1.63 -14.44 -6.99
C GLY A 112 -0.20 -14.15 -6.51
N ASP A 113 0.28 -12.92 -6.68
CA ASP A 113 1.61 -12.54 -6.20
C ASP A 113 1.65 -12.49 -4.67
N ARG A 114 2.86 -12.62 -4.12
CA ARG A 114 3.06 -12.62 -2.67
C ARG A 114 2.88 -11.21 -2.10
N VAL A 115 2.34 -11.14 -0.87
CA VAL A 115 2.21 -9.87 -0.12
C VAL A 115 3.57 -9.17 0.00
N ALA A 116 4.66 -9.92 0.14
CA ALA A 116 6.02 -9.39 0.18
C ALA A 116 6.37 -8.48 -1.00
N TYR A 117 5.88 -8.75 -2.21
CA TYR A 117 6.13 -7.88 -3.37
C TYR A 117 5.43 -6.52 -3.21
N ALA A 118 4.19 -6.51 -2.74
CA ALA A 118 3.46 -5.27 -2.48
C ALA A 118 4.15 -4.45 -1.38
N VAL A 119 4.56 -5.09 -0.28
CA VAL A 119 5.31 -4.45 0.82
C VAL A 119 6.62 -3.86 0.30
N ASN A 120 7.38 -4.61 -0.50
CA ASN A 120 8.64 -4.13 -1.07
C ASN A 120 8.43 -2.89 -1.96
N GLN A 121 7.48 -2.93 -2.91
CA GLN A 121 7.19 -1.80 -3.79
C GLN A 121 6.72 -0.56 -3.01
N MET A 122 5.89 -0.75 -1.98
CA MET A 122 5.45 0.35 -1.12
C MET A 122 6.59 0.94 -0.30
N SER A 123 7.48 0.10 0.23
CA SER A 123 8.61 0.51 1.07
C SER A 123 9.72 1.19 0.25
N VAL A 124 10.12 0.60 -0.86
CA VAL A 124 11.29 1.03 -1.64
C VAL A 124 10.92 2.13 -2.64
N ALA A 125 9.84 1.96 -3.40
CA ALA A 125 9.41 2.94 -4.40
C ALA A 125 8.48 4.02 -3.85
N GLY A 126 7.96 3.85 -2.61
CA GLY A 126 7.06 4.81 -1.96
C GLY A 126 5.66 4.83 -2.55
N TYR A 127 5.24 3.76 -3.21
CA TYR A 127 3.88 3.63 -3.73
C TYR A 127 2.89 3.48 -2.56
N ARG A 128 1.72 4.09 -2.68
CA ARG A 128 0.62 3.95 -1.71
C ARG A 128 -0.54 3.14 -2.25
N THR A 129 -0.58 2.98 -3.56
CA THR A 129 -1.58 2.21 -4.31
C THR A 129 -0.86 1.49 -5.43
N ILE A 130 -1.10 0.19 -5.55
CA ILE A 130 -0.55 -0.67 -6.60
C ILE A 130 -1.72 -1.27 -7.36
N PRO A 131 -1.79 -1.10 -8.71
CA PRO A 131 -2.76 -1.75 -9.55
C PRO A 131 -2.59 -3.27 -9.51
N LEU A 132 -3.70 -3.99 -9.56
CA LEU A 132 -3.73 -5.43 -9.79
C LEU A 132 -4.31 -5.69 -11.17
N VAL A 133 -3.64 -6.55 -11.93
CA VAL A 133 -4.03 -6.89 -13.29
C VAL A 133 -4.13 -8.41 -13.50
N ASP A 134 -4.91 -8.80 -14.49
CA ASP A 134 -4.92 -10.15 -15.00
C ASP A 134 -3.81 -10.40 -16.05
N ALA A 135 -3.83 -11.58 -16.69
CA ALA A 135 -2.87 -11.96 -17.71
C ALA A 135 -2.91 -11.08 -18.98
N ASP A 136 -4.05 -10.44 -19.25
CA ASP A 136 -4.26 -9.52 -20.38
C ASP A 136 -4.01 -8.04 -19.98
N ARG A 137 -3.37 -7.82 -18.82
CA ARG A 137 -3.13 -6.49 -18.21
C ARG A 137 -4.42 -5.68 -17.94
N LYS A 138 -5.57 -6.32 -17.82
CA LYS A 138 -6.80 -5.64 -17.43
C LYS A 138 -6.84 -5.46 -15.92
N PRO A 139 -7.21 -4.26 -15.44
CA PRO A 139 -7.36 -4.00 -14.02
C PRO A 139 -8.40 -4.92 -13.37
N VAL A 140 -8.00 -5.64 -12.33
CA VAL A 140 -8.88 -6.52 -11.54
C VAL A 140 -8.99 -6.08 -10.07
N GLY A 141 -8.20 -5.11 -9.66
CA GLY A 141 -8.23 -4.58 -8.30
C GLY A 141 -7.16 -3.53 -8.04
N VAL A 142 -7.13 -3.07 -6.81
CA VAL A 142 -6.05 -2.23 -6.26
C VAL A 142 -5.72 -2.68 -4.84
N VAL A 143 -4.44 -2.70 -4.50
CA VAL A 143 -3.96 -2.86 -3.14
C VAL A 143 -3.35 -1.55 -2.64
N THR A 144 -3.63 -1.20 -1.40
CA THR A 144 -3.17 0.04 -0.77
C THR A 144 -2.37 -0.25 0.49
N VAL A 145 -1.60 0.73 0.97
CA VAL A 145 -0.91 0.65 2.27
C VAL A 145 -1.90 0.32 3.40
N THR A 146 -3.14 0.79 3.32
CA THR A 146 -4.17 0.48 4.33
C THR A 146 -4.50 -1.01 4.37
N HIS A 147 -4.51 -1.70 3.22
CA HIS A 147 -4.71 -3.15 3.19
C HIS A 147 -3.56 -3.89 3.89
N ILE A 148 -2.31 -3.47 3.66
CA ILE A 148 -1.14 -4.04 4.33
C ILE A 148 -1.22 -3.82 5.84
N ILE A 149 -1.55 -2.59 6.29
CA ILE A 149 -1.67 -2.28 7.72
C ILE A 149 -2.76 -3.12 8.39
N LYS A 150 -3.93 -3.29 7.75
CA LYS A 150 -5.01 -4.13 8.27
C LYS A 150 -4.58 -5.58 8.38
N TRP A 151 -3.99 -6.13 7.33
CA TRP A 151 -3.47 -7.49 7.34
C TRP A 151 -2.43 -7.70 8.44
N MET A 152 -1.49 -6.75 8.63
CA MET A 152 -0.54 -6.80 9.74
C MET A 152 -1.23 -6.75 11.10
N ALA A 153 -2.26 -5.91 11.27
CA ALA A 153 -3.03 -5.84 12.51
C ALA A 153 -3.77 -7.15 12.81
N ASP A 154 -4.23 -7.85 11.77
CA ASP A 154 -4.90 -9.16 11.91
C ASP A 154 -3.91 -10.27 12.29
N LEU A 155 -2.62 -10.15 11.94
CA LEU A 155 -1.56 -11.07 12.38
C LEU A 155 -1.20 -10.87 13.87
N PHE A 156 -1.34 -9.65 14.39
CA PHE A 156 -0.97 -9.28 15.77
C PHE A 156 -2.13 -8.59 16.51
N PRO A 157 -3.29 -9.24 16.66
CA PRO A 157 -4.48 -8.59 17.22
C PRO A 157 -4.27 -8.14 18.66
N GLU A 158 -3.52 -8.91 19.47
CA GLU A 158 -3.26 -8.56 20.86
C GLU A 158 -2.36 -7.34 21.00
N ALA A 159 -1.33 -7.22 20.16
CA ALA A 159 -0.39 -6.11 20.19
C ALA A 159 -0.97 -4.82 19.61
N VAL A 160 -1.89 -4.91 18.61
CA VAL A 160 -2.37 -3.74 17.87
C VAL A 160 -3.77 -3.31 18.33
N LEU A 161 -4.71 -4.27 18.53
CA LEU A 161 -6.11 -3.95 18.81
C LEU A 161 -6.41 -3.71 20.29
N ASN A 162 -5.55 -4.17 21.21
CA ASN A 162 -5.70 -3.98 22.65
C ASN A 162 -5.03 -2.71 23.19
N LEU A 163 -4.48 -1.85 22.32
CA LEU A 163 -3.96 -0.55 22.71
C LEU A 163 -5.10 0.32 23.26
N ARG A 164 -5.02 0.71 24.55
CA ARG A 164 -5.99 1.63 25.16
C ARG A 164 -5.81 3.03 24.58
N PRO A 165 -6.90 3.78 24.32
CA PRO A 165 -6.79 5.19 23.99
C PRO A 165 -5.99 5.91 25.11
N GLY A 166 -4.83 6.49 24.76
CA GLY A 166 -3.92 7.13 25.71
C GLY A 166 -2.62 6.40 25.99
N ASP A 167 -2.52 5.08 25.77
CA ASP A 167 -1.25 4.38 25.93
C ASP A 167 -0.23 4.79 24.86
N ALA A 168 -0.71 5.15 23.67
CA ALA A 168 0.11 5.69 22.58
C ALA A 168 0.72 7.08 22.87
N LEU A 169 0.24 7.79 23.91
CA LEU A 169 0.73 9.11 24.30
C LEU A 169 1.81 9.06 25.40
N LYS A 170 2.09 7.91 25.97
CA LYS A 170 3.27 7.74 26.83
C LYS A 170 4.51 7.77 25.94
N ARG A 171 5.21 8.92 25.96
CA ARG A 171 6.46 9.09 25.23
C ARG A 171 7.45 8.00 25.68
N PRO A 172 8.12 7.27 24.75
CA PRO A 172 9.11 6.25 25.12
C PRO A 172 10.41 6.83 25.71
N THR A 173 10.44 8.10 26.12
CA THR A 173 11.64 8.84 26.53
C THR A 173 11.61 9.35 27.95
N GLU A 174 10.69 8.93 28.80
CA GLU A 174 10.92 9.05 30.25
C GLU A 174 11.57 7.73 30.73
N VAL A 175 12.84 7.54 30.33
CA VAL A 175 13.76 6.74 31.13
C VAL A 175 13.95 7.57 32.40
N ASP A 176 13.41 7.09 33.51
CA ASP A 176 13.72 7.58 34.81
C ASP A 176 15.26 7.60 34.98
N ALA A 177 15.83 8.81 34.91
CA ALA A 177 17.18 9.04 35.39
C ALA A 177 17.08 9.10 36.91
N GLY A 178 17.21 7.93 37.54
CA GLY A 178 17.49 7.79 38.97
C GLY A 178 18.99 7.92 39.24
#